data_243a405487493b18ad8060ed5d9360f2
#
_entry.id   243a405487493b18ad8060ed5d9360f2
#
_cell.length_a   1.000
_cell.length_b   1.000
_cell.length_c   1.000
_cell.angle_alpha   90.00
_cell.angle_beta   90.00
_cell.angle_gamma   90.00
#
_symmetry.space_group_name_H-M   'P 1'
#
loop_
_entity.id
_entity.type
_entity.pdbx_description
1 polymer ?
#
loop_
_entity_poly.entity_id
_entity_poly.type
_entity_poly.pdbx_seq_one_letter_code
_entity_poly.pdbx_strand_id
1 'polypeptide(L)'
;MCGILGSVDRVFNQSTLELIRHRGPDGLGLVRMRVGQHNVALGHCRLAILDLSPSGQQPMSTPSGGHTITFNGEIYNHLQLRNGLGKQAFRGHSDTETILYCLAHSGIGAVGQFNGIFAFGLLDAEHDKLFLARDRFGVKPLYYWADAKGFVFSSEIRAVRSFVETSIDTAALAELLRLRYLPAPDTLFKGIRKVRPGHIVEVDLGSPELSLREYPFFDPVQGQLGREIGRAHV
;
A
#
# COMPACT_ATOMS: atom_id res chain seq x y z
N MET A 1 -9.28 3.48 10.94
CA MET A 1 -8.32 2.92 9.94
C MET A 1 -7.88 4.05 9.04
N CYS A 2 -6.58 4.19 8.79
CA CYS A 2 -6.08 5.24 7.90
C CYS A 2 -6.59 5.10 6.46
N GLY A 3 -6.56 6.20 5.72
CA GLY A 3 -6.80 6.24 4.29
C GLY A 3 -5.51 6.56 3.55
N ILE A 4 -5.18 5.81 2.51
CA ILE A 4 -4.04 6.09 1.63
C ILE A 4 -4.52 6.35 0.20
N LEU A 5 -3.82 7.24 -0.48
CA LEU A 5 -4.02 7.60 -1.87
C LEU A 5 -2.66 7.93 -2.49
N GLY A 6 -2.44 7.53 -3.72
CA GLY A 6 -1.27 7.96 -4.46
C GLY A 6 -1.49 7.92 -5.95
N SER A 7 -0.64 8.63 -6.68
CA SER A 7 -0.71 8.69 -8.14
C SER A 7 0.67 8.90 -8.77
N VAL A 8 0.77 8.45 -10.01
CA VAL A 8 1.85 8.80 -10.94
C VAL A 8 1.20 9.49 -12.14
N ASP A 9 1.69 10.67 -12.50
CA ASP A 9 1.23 11.51 -13.62
C ASP A 9 -0.27 11.87 -13.62
N ARG A 10 -0.92 11.66 -12.48
CA ARG A 10 -2.30 12.11 -12.22
C ARG A 10 -2.29 13.06 -11.05
N VAL A 11 -2.82 14.25 -11.28
CA VAL A 11 -2.83 15.31 -10.25
C VAL A 11 -4.02 15.10 -9.32
N PHE A 12 -3.77 15.11 -8.03
CA PHE A 12 -4.80 15.26 -7.01
C PHE A 12 -4.40 16.29 -5.97
N ASN A 13 -5.37 16.78 -5.24
CA ASN A 13 -5.21 17.78 -4.21
C ASN A 13 -5.87 17.32 -2.90
N GLN A 14 -5.92 18.21 -1.93
CA GLN A 14 -6.53 17.93 -0.65
C GLN A 14 -8.01 17.56 -0.75
N SER A 15 -8.76 18.15 -1.70
CA SER A 15 -10.18 17.83 -1.89
C SER A 15 -10.40 16.38 -2.35
N THR A 16 -9.44 15.78 -3.05
CA THR A 16 -9.50 14.35 -3.40
C THR A 16 -9.29 13.46 -2.17
N LEU A 17 -8.43 13.88 -1.22
CA LEU A 17 -8.25 13.18 0.05
C LEU A 17 -9.49 13.24 0.94
N GLU A 18 -10.30 14.30 0.84
CA GLU A 18 -11.57 14.39 1.56
C GLU A 18 -12.53 13.22 1.23
N LEU A 19 -12.43 12.62 0.04
CA LEU A 19 -13.20 11.43 -0.33
C LEU A 19 -12.96 10.22 0.60
N ILE A 20 -11.78 10.17 1.23
CA ILE A 20 -11.39 9.10 2.17
C ILE A 20 -11.12 9.61 3.59
N ARG A 21 -11.50 10.87 3.90
CA ARG A 21 -11.26 11.52 5.20
C ARG A 21 -11.90 10.80 6.38
N HIS A 22 -13.08 10.19 6.18
CA HIS A 22 -13.78 9.41 7.20
C HIS A 22 -12.94 8.22 7.73
N ARG A 23 -11.91 7.79 7.01
CA ARG A 23 -10.99 6.73 7.45
C ARG A 23 -9.96 7.23 8.47
N GLY A 24 -9.63 8.51 8.44
CA GLY A 24 -8.62 9.09 9.31
C GLY A 24 -8.85 10.58 9.51
N PRO A 25 -9.68 10.96 10.50
CA PRO A 25 -10.05 12.34 10.74
C PRO A 25 -8.97 13.19 11.39
N ASP A 26 -7.93 12.55 12.00
CA ASP A 26 -6.98 13.22 12.88
C ASP A 26 -5.88 13.99 12.16
N GLY A 27 -5.71 13.78 10.86
CA GLY A 27 -4.73 14.52 10.07
C GLY A 27 -4.79 14.21 8.58
N LEU A 28 -4.31 15.17 7.80
CA LEU A 28 -4.10 15.02 6.36
C LEU A 28 -2.63 15.28 6.03
N GLY A 29 -2.07 14.47 5.16
CA GLY A 29 -0.75 14.66 4.60
C GLY A 29 -0.77 14.47 3.08
N LEU A 30 0.00 15.28 2.38
CA LEU A 30 0.17 15.21 0.93
C LEU A 30 1.58 15.64 0.58
N VAL A 31 2.31 14.75 -0.09
CA VAL A 31 3.65 15.01 -0.61
C VAL A 31 3.64 14.81 -2.11
N ARG A 32 4.32 15.71 -2.82
CA ARG A 32 4.54 15.62 -4.27
C ARG A 32 6.04 15.60 -4.55
N MET A 33 6.44 14.70 -5.42
CA MET A 33 7.83 14.48 -5.79
C MET A 33 7.94 14.26 -7.28
N ARG A 34 9.09 14.59 -7.84
CA ARG A 34 9.43 14.22 -9.21
C ARG A 34 10.49 13.13 -9.16
N VAL A 35 10.24 12.03 -9.85
CA VAL A 35 11.15 10.88 -9.98
C VAL A 35 11.36 10.64 -11.47
N GLY A 36 12.60 10.83 -11.95
CA GLY A 36 12.85 10.86 -13.37
C GLY A 36 12.01 11.91 -14.08
N GLN A 37 11.15 11.47 -14.99
CA GLN A 37 10.20 12.33 -15.70
C GLN A 37 8.77 12.27 -15.16
N HIS A 38 8.51 11.43 -14.16
CA HIS A 38 7.19 11.23 -13.59
C HIS A 38 6.93 12.12 -12.37
N ASN A 39 5.69 12.60 -12.26
CA ASN A 39 5.20 13.30 -11.09
C ASN A 39 4.48 12.30 -10.18
N VAL A 40 5.03 12.07 -9.00
CA VAL A 40 4.45 11.17 -7.99
C VAL A 40 3.83 11.98 -6.87
N ALA A 41 2.61 11.62 -6.47
CA ALA A 41 1.97 12.19 -5.31
C ALA A 41 1.53 11.06 -4.37
N LEU A 42 1.81 11.24 -3.07
CA LEU A 42 1.36 10.36 -2.00
C LEU A 42 0.55 11.16 -1.00
N GLY A 43 -0.61 10.63 -0.62
CA GLY A 43 -1.54 11.24 0.32
C GLY A 43 -1.95 10.29 1.43
N HIS A 44 -2.27 10.85 2.60
CA HIS A 44 -2.65 10.11 3.78
C HIS A 44 -3.74 10.81 4.57
N CYS A 45 -4.75 10.05 5.02
CA CYS A 45 -5.72 10.46 6.03
C CYS A 45 -5.43 9.67 7.31
N ARG A 46 -5.00 10.37 8.36
CA ARG A 46 -4.49 9.76 9.59
C ARG A 46 -5.59 9.46 10.59
N LEU A 47 -5.60 8.22 11.09
CA LEU A 47 -6.18 7.87 12.38
C LEU A 47 -5.01 7.58 13.33
N ALA A 48 -4.82 8.43 14.34
CA ALA A 48 -3.70 8.34 15.27
C ALA A 48 -3.99 7.27 16.35
N ILE A 49 -3.17 6.21 16.40
CA ILE A 49 -3.35 5.08 17.35
C ILE A 49 -2.07 4.82 18.16
N LEU A 50 -0.98 4.39 17.50
CA LEU A 50 0.26 3.99 18.18
C LEU A 50 1.14 5.18 18.57
N ASP A 51 1.25 6.17 17.72
CA ASP A 51 2.03 7.38 17.95
C ASP A 51 1.12 8.59 17.74
N LEU A 52 0.75 9.28 18.81
CA LEU A 52 -0.12 10.46 18.76
C LEU A 52 0.65 11.74 18.42
N SER A 53 1.99 11.68 18.41
CA SER A 53 2.84 12.84 18.14
C SER A 53 2.88 13.21 16.65
N PRO A 54 3.42 14.38 16.30
CA PRO A 54 3.66 14.75 14.90
C PRO A 54 4.62 13.83 14.16
N SER A 55 5.49 13.08 14.88
CA SER A 55 6.43 12.11 14.26
C SER A 55 5.75 10.93 13.59
N GLY A 56 4.49 10.62 13.96
CA GLY A 56 3.68 9.60 13.29
C GLY A 56 2.95 10.11 12.04
N GLN A 57 3.22 11.33 11.56
CA GLN A 57 2.56 11.90 10.39
C GLN A 57 3.04 11.25 9.09
N GLN A 58 2.10 11.08 8.15
CA GLN A 58 2.36 10.47 6.86
C GLN A 58 1.80 11.36 5.73
N PRO A 59 2.31 11.24 4.48
CA PRO A 59 3.40 10.35 4.05
C PRO A 59 4.70 10.61 4.80
N MET A 60 5.45 9.55 5.09
CA MET A 60 6.68 9.60 5.86
C MET A 60 7.87 9.30 4.96
N SER A 61 8.93 10.15 5.05
CA SER A 61 10.13 9.99 4.25
C SER A 61 11.35 9.70 5.13
N THR A 62 12.30 8.95 4.57
CA THR A 62 13.66 8.84 5.13
C THR A 62 14.34 10.21 5.16
N PRO A 63 15.35 10.44 6.01
CA PRO A 63 16.08 11.72 6.03
C PRO A 63 16.73 12.10 4.70
N SER A 64 17.16 11.12 3.90
CA SER A 64 17.69 11.34 2.55
C SER A 64 16.61 11.75 1.53
N GLY A 65 15.34 11.50 1.82
CA GLY A 65 14.24 11.65 0.86
C GLY A 65 14.18 10.53 -0.19
N GLY A 66 15.11 9.55 -0.15
CA GLY A 66 15.17 8.46 -1.11
C GLY A 66 13.96 7.50 -1.04
N HIS A 67 13.35 7.39 0.14
CA HIS A 67 12.17 6.54 0.31
C HIS A 67 11.05 7.31 0.99
N THR A 68 9.82 7.15 0.49
CA THR A 68 8.61 7.77 1.09
C THR A 68 7.46 6.77 1.10
N ILE A 69 6.82 6.61 2.27
CA ILE A 69 5.74 5.65 2.49
C ILE A 69 4.42 6.33 2.86
N THR A 70 3.31 5.80 2.36
CA THR A 70 1.96 6.00 2.89
C THR A 70 1.38 4.65 3.27
N PHE A 71 0.97 4.49 4.53
CA PHE A 71 0.69 3.21 5.17
C PHE A 71 -0.66 3.21 5.89
N ASN A 72 -1.42 2.15 5.72
CA ASN A 72 -2.66 1.87 6.44
C ASN A 72 -2.59 0.48 7.04
N GLY A 73 -2.32 0.36 8.31
CA GLY A 73 -2.21 -0.94 8.94
C GLY A 73 -1.63 -0.90 10.33
N GLU A 74 -1.17 -2.07 10.76
CA GLU A 74 -0.44 -2.28 12.00
C GLU A 74 0.51 -3.46 11.83
N ILE A 75 1.78 -3.28 12.21
CA ILE A 75 2.83 -4.30 12.16
C ILE A 75 3.12 -4.76 13.58
N TYR A 76 2.66 -5.93 13.94
CA TYR A 76 2.71 -6.46 15.31
C TYR A 76 4.12 -6.75 15.79
N ASN A 77 5.03 -7.13 14.89
CA ASN A 77 6.43 -7.40 15.22
C ASN A 77 7.37 -6.22 14.97
N HIS A 78 6.84 -4.97 14.89
CA HIS A 78 7.65 -3.80 14.56
C HIS A 78 8.82 -3.55 15.54
N LEU A 79 8.64 -3.86 16.82
CA LEU A 79 9.72 -3.71 17.82
C LEU A 79 10.87 -4.69 17.58
N GLN A 80 10.58 -5.93 17.16
CA GLN A 80 11.60 -6.90 16.79
C GLN A 80 12.37 -6.46 15.55
N LEU A 81 11.64 -5.98 14.53
CA LEU A 81 12.23 -5.44 13.30
C LEU A 81 13.11 -4.22 13.62
N ARG A 82 12.65 -3.32 14.48
CA ARG A 82 13.37 -2.12 14.93
C ARG A 82 14.70 -2.48 15.60
N ASN A 83 14.71 -3.49 16.45
CA ASN A 83 15.93 -3.99 17.10
C ASN A 83 16.93 -4.54 16.07
N GLY A 84 16.46 -5.14 14.99
CA GLY A 84 17.30 -5.65 13.90
C GLY A 84 17.97 -4.55 13.05
N LEU A 85 17.46 -3.32 13.07
CA LEU A 85 18.03 -2.17 12.35
C LEU A 85 19.24 -1.52 13.06
N GLY A 86 19.63 -2.01 14.23
CA GLY A 86 20.80 -1.53 14.94
C GLY A 86 20.69 -0.09 15.43
N LYS A 87 21.74 0.73 15.21
CA LYS A 87 21.83 2.11 15.70
C LYS A 87 21.07 3.14 14.82
N GLN A 88 19.98 2.75 14.20
CA GLN A 88 19.14 3.68 13.42
C GLN A 88 18.54 4.75 14.34
N ALA A 89 18.68 6.03 13.97
CA ALA A 89 18.08 7.15 14.67
C ALA A 89 16.59 7.27 14.33
N PHE A 90 15.72 6.76 15.18
CA PHE A 90 14.28 6.91 15.05
C PHE A 90 13.81 8.24 15.63
N ARG A 91 12.83 8.89 14.99
CA ARG A 91 12.23 10.15 15.45
C ARG A 91 11.00 9.93 16.33
N GLY A 92 10.33 8.79 16.15
CA GLY A 92 9.10 8.43 16.82
C GLY A 92 9.05 6.96 17.22
N HIS A 93 7.85 6.52 17.58
CA HIS A 93 7.60 5.16 18.05
C HIS A 93 6.67 4.37 17.11
N SER A 94 6.33 4.92 15.93
CA SER A 94 5.41 4.30 15.01
C SER A 94 6.01 3.05 14.35
N ASP A 95 5.16 2.08 14.07
CA ASP A 95 5.47 0.94 13.22
C ASP A 95 5.79 1.38 11.78
N THR A 96 5.11 2.43 11.29
CA THR A 96 5.36 3.03 9.97
C THR A 96 6.82 3.44 9.79
N GLU A 97 7.42 4.11 10.78
CA GLU A 97 8.82 4.50 10.72
C GLU A 97 9.74 3.27 10.68
N THR A 98 9.41 2.25 11.47
CA THR A 98 10.17 1.00 11.49
C THR A 98 10.17 0.30 10.13
N ILE A 99 8.99 0.12 9.51
CA ILE A 99 8.92 -0.55 8.22
C ILE A 99 9.53 0.29 7.10
N LEU A 100 9.44 1.62 7.16
CA LEU A 100 10.10 2.50 6.20
C LEU A 100 11.62 2.26 6.21
N TYR A 101 12.24 2.19 7.38
CA TYR A 101 13.68 1.90 7.46
C TYR A 101 14.03 0.45 7.10
N CYS A 102 13.18 -0.53 7.42
CA CYS A 102 13.38 -1.91 6.94
C CYS A 102 13.38 -1.98 5.41
N LEU A 103 12.42 -1.31 4.77
CA LEU A 103 12.30 -1.28 3.31
C LEU A 103 13.44 -0.50 2.65
N ALA A 104 13.86 0.62 3.25
CA ALA A 104 15.00 1.40 2.75
C ALA A 104 16.33 0.65 2.86
N HIS A 105 16.51 -0.17 3.93
CA HIS A 105 17.75 -0.91 4.16
C HIS A 105 17.85 -2.22 3.37
N SER A 106 16.73 -2.96 3.27
CA SER A 106 16.70 -4.33 2.74
C SER A 106 15.86 -4.47 1.47
N GLY A 107 15.37 -3.37 0.92
CA GLY A 107 14.50 -3.35 -0.24
C GLY A 107 13.11 -3.89 0.04
N ILE A 108 12.29 -3.96 -1.01
CA ILE A 108 10.88 -4.39 -0.92
C ILE A 108 10.71 -5.84 -0.43
N GLY A 109 11.72 -6.68 -0.57
CA GLY A 109 11.72 -8.06 -0.06
C GLY A 109 11.55 -8.16 1.46
N ALA A 110 11.88 -7.10 2.22
CA ALA A 110 11.67 -7.06 3.66
C ALA A 110 10.20 -7.24 4.07
N VAL A 111 9.25 -6.99 3.17
CA VAL A 111 7.81 -7.17 3.43
C VAL A 111 7.47 -8.60 3.86
N GLY A 112 8.23 -9.60 3.41
CA GLY A 112 8.07 -11.00 3.81
C GLY A 112 8.26 -11.25 5.31
N GLN A 113 8.98 -10.37 6.02
CA GLN A 113 9.23 -10.45 7.46
C GLN A 113 8.14 -9.76 8.29
N PHE A 114 7.23 -9.01 7.66
CA PHE A 114 6.20 -8.26 8.36
C PHE A 114 5.09 -9.20 8.85
N ASN A 115 4.85 -9.17 10.15
CA ASN A 115 3.69 -9.80 10.78
C ASN A 115 2.68 -8.72 11.15
N GLY A 116 1.57 -8.66 10.41
CA GLY A 116 0.59 -7.60 10.58
C GLY A 116 -0.52 -7.61 9.55
N ILE A 117 -1.39 -6.62 9.65
CA ILE A 117 -2.46 -6.32 8.71
C ILE A 117 -2.19 -4.96 8.08
N PHE A 118 -1.93 -4.92 6.79
CA PHE A 118 -1.43 -3.70 6.16
C PHE A 118 -1.75 -3.56 4.68
N ALA A 119 -1.76 -2.31 4.25
CA ALA A 119 -1.64 -1.90 2.86
C ALA A 119 -0.78 -0.64 2.81
N PHE A 120 0.14 -0.54 1.87
CA PHE A 120 0.97 0.65 1.72
C PHE A 120 1.33 0.94 0.26
N GLY A 121 1.69 2.20 0.01
CA GLY A 121 2.43 2.64 -1.15
C GLY A 121 3.80 3.15 -0.70
N LEU A 122 4.86 2.61 -1.28
CA LEU A 122 6.26 3.00 -1.05
C LEU A 122 6.85 3.54 -2.34
N LEU A 123 7.27 4.78 -2.32
CA LEU A 123 8.14 5.33 -3.35
C LEU A 123 9.59 5.08 -2.97
N ASP A 124 10.32 4.41 -3.83
CA ASP A 124 11.77 4.25 -3.83
C ASP A 124 12.33 5.10 -4.98
N ALA A 125 12.70 6.34 -4.65
CA ALA A 125 13.20 7.29 -5.63
C ALA A 125 14.67 7.03 -6.00
N GLU A 126 15.37 6.19 -5.24
CA GLU A 126 16.76 5.80 -5.53
C GLU A 126 16.84 4.79 -6.68
N HIS A 127 15.75 4.00 -6.85
CA HIS A 127 15.66 2.97 -7.88
C HIS A 127 14.54 3.23 -8.91
N ASP A 128 13.95 4.43 -8.91
CA ASP A 128 12.84 4.82 -9.79
C ASP A 128 11.66 3.81 -9.74
N LYS A 129 11.21 3.45 -8.53
CA LYS A 129 10.13 2.47 -8.33
C LYS A 129 9.03 3.01 -7.39
N LEU A 130 7.80 2.63 -7.70
CA LEU A 130 6.69 2.73 -6.76
C LEU A 130 6.15 1.32 -6.48
N PHE A 131 6.08 0.96 -5.21
CA PHE A 131 5.57 -0.34 -4.78
C PHE A 131 4.24 -0.17 -4.05
N LEU A 132 3.28 -1.03 -4.37
CA LEU A 132 2.11 -1.27 -3.54
C LEU A 132 2.25 -2.64 -2.90
N ALA A 133 1.97 -2.78 -1.61
CA ALA A 133 1.91 -4.08 -0.98
C ALA A 133 0.65 -4.22 -0.12
N ARG A 134 0.09 -5.42 -0.10
CA ARG A 134 -1.10 -5.76 0.67
C ARG A 134 -0.84 -7.00 1.50
N ASP A 135 -1.27 -6.98 2.77
CA ASP A 135 -1.03 -8.06 3.73
C ASP A 135 -1.43 -9.45 3.23
N ARG A 136 -0.92 -10.48 3.90
CA ARG A 136 -1.04 -11.90 3.51
C ARG A 136 -2.47 -12.35 3.27
N PHE A 137 -3.44 -11.80 4.00
CA PHE A 137 -4.86 -12.18 3.94
C PHE A 137 -5.75 -11.11 3.30
N GLY A 138 -5.15 -9.96 2.89
CA GLY A 138 -5.88 -8.85 2.28
C GLY A 138 -6.87 -8.18 3.24
N VAL A 139 -6.54 -8.12 4.54
CA VAL A 139 -7.39 -7.48 5.56
C VAL A 139 -7.55 -6.00 5.29
N LYS A 140 -6.45 -5.33 4.90
CA LYS A 140 -6.54 -3.92 4.51
C LYS A 140 -6.86 -3.80 3.02
N PRO A 141 -7.82 -2.94 2.65
CA PRO A 141 -8.16 -2.73 1.24
C PRO A 141 -7.08 -1.92 0.53
N LEU A 142 -6.81 -2.30 -0.73
CA LEU A 142 -5.94 -1.56 -1.64
C LEU A 142 -6.38 -1.80 -3.08
N TYR A 143 -6.71 -0.70 -3.76
CA TYR A 143 -7.19 -0.67 -5.13
C TYR A 143 -6.25 0.15 -5.99
N TYR A 144 -6.14 -0.19 -7.26
CA TYR A 144 -5.37 0.56 -8.23
C TYR A 144 -6.01 0.57 -9.60
N TRP A 145 -5.60 1.53 -10.40
CA TRP A 145 -5.93 1.68 -11.80
C TRP A 145 -4.73 2.25 -12.56
N ALA A 146 -4.55 1.80 -13.80
CA ALA A 146 -3.48 2.24 -14.68
C ALA A 146 -3.96 2.36 -16.10
N ASP A 147 -3.44 3.36 -16.82
CA ASP A 147 -3.53 3.50 -18.27
C ASP A 147 -2.23 4.10 -18.83
N ALA A 148 -2.21 4.40 -20.13
CA ALA A 148 -1.08 5.04 -20.79
C ALA A 148 -0.75 6.46 -20.27
N LYS A 149 -1.66 7.08 -19.49
CA LYS A 149 -1.52 8.44 -18.98
C LYS A 149 -1.13 8.50 -17.50
N GLY A 150 -1.07 7.35 -16.81
CA GLY A 150 -0.65 7.32 -15.42
C GLY A 150 -1.23 6.18 -14.59
N PHE A 151 -0.95 6.27 -13.30
CA PHE A 151 -1.31 5.26 -12.30
C PHE A 151 -1.94 5.92 -11.08
N VAL A 152 -2.92 5.26 -10.46
CA VAL A 152 -3.58 5.71 -9.24
C VAL A 152 -3.83 4.53 -8.31
N PHE A 153 -3.65 4.70 -7.02
CA PHE A 153 -4.03 3.72 -6.01
C PHE A 153 -4.70 4.36 -4.80
N SER A 154 -5.55 3.62 -4.11
CA SER A 154 -6.19 4.09 -2.87
C SER A 154 -6.72 2.95 -2.02
N SER A 155 -6.94 3.24 -0.73
CA SER A 155 -7.70 2.38 0.17
C SER A 155 -9.16 2.20 -0.23
N GLU A 156 -9.72 3.08 -1.05
CA GLU A 156 -11.13 3.02 -1.47
C GLU A 156 -11.32 3.30 -2.96
N ILE A 157 -12.21 2.53 -3.56
CA ILE A 157 -12.55 2.66 -4.99
C ILE A 157 -13.05 4.07 -5.33
N ARG A 158 -13.81 4.73 -4.43
CA ARG A 158 -14.36 6.06 -4.71
C ARG A 158 -13.30 7.10 -5.02
N ALA A 159 -12.13 7.01 -4.36
CA ALA A 159 -11.02 7.91 -4.65
C ALA A 159 -10.37 7.58 -6.00
N VAL A 160 -10.23 6.30 -6.36
CA VAL A 160 -9.72 5.90 -7.68
C VAL A 160 -10.67 6.37 -8.78
N ARG A 161 -11.98 6.23 -8.59
CA ARG A 161 -13.00 6.68 -9.55
C ARG A 161 -13.01 8.18 -9.83
N SER A 162 -12.48 9.00 -8.92
CA SER A 162 -12.38 10.45 -9.19
C SER A 162 -11.36 10.82 -10.28
N PHE A 163 -10.51 9.87 -10.67
CA PHE A 163 -9.49 10.06 -11.71
C PHE A 163 -9.88 9.47 -13.07
N VAL A 164 -10.86 8.56 -13.09
CA VAL A 164 -11.13 7.73 -14.24
C VAL A 164 -12.63 7.62 -14.51
N GLU A 165 -13.00 7.71 -15.78
CA GLU A 165 -14.32 7.32 -16.20
C GLU A 165 -14.36 5.79 -16.32
N THR A 166 -15.31 5.18 -15.64
CA THR A 166 -15.45 3.73 -15.63
C THR A 166 -16.92 3.34 -15.58
N SER A 167 -17.23 2.16 -16.07
CA SER A 167 -18.58 1.57 -16.06
C SER A 167 -18.58 0.31 -15.21
N ILE A 168 -19.79 -0.16 -14.87
CA ILE A 168 -19.96 -1.45 -14.21
C ILE A 168 -19.51 -2.57 -15.13
N ASP A 169 -18.73 -3.50 -14.59
CA ASP A 169 -18.40 -4.76 -15.23
C ASP A 169 -19.55 -5.76 -14.99
N THR A 170 -20.26 -6.09 -16.06
CA THR A 170 -21.42 -6.98 -15.96
C THR A 170 -21.05 -8.43 -15.61
N ALA A 171 -19.85 -8.89 -16.00
CA ALA A 171 -19.36 -10.20 -15.61
C ALA A 171 -19.05 -10.25 -14.11
N ALA A 172 -18.35 -9.23 -13.59
CA ALA A 172 -18.11 -9.08 -12.17
C ALA A 172 -19.40 -8.93 -11.36
N LEU A 173 -20.41 -8.24 -11.92
CA LEU A 173 -21.72 -8.13 -11.28
C LEU A 173 -22.40 -9.51 -11.14
N ALA A 174 -22.39 -10.32 -12.19
CA ALA A 174 -22.95 -11.67 -12.16
C ALA A 174 -22.22 -12.55 -11.12
N GLU A 175 -20.89 -12.44 -11.03
CA GLU A 175 -20.10 -13.16 -10.04
C GLU A 175 -20.40 -12.69 -8.60
N LEU A 176 -20.52 -11.38 -8.37
CA LEU A 176 -20.92 -10.82 -7.09
C LEU A 176 -22.29 -11.36 -6.63
N LEU A 177 -23.27 -11.42 -7.53
CA LEU A 177 -24.60 -11.95 -7.20
C LEU A 177 -24.56 -13.44 -6.84
N ARG A 178 -23.66 -14.21 -7.48
CA ARG A 178 -23.48 -15.64 -7.22
C ARG A 178 -22.72 -15.91 -5.91
N LEU A 179 -21.59 -15.21 -5.70
CA LEU A 179 -20.65 -15.47 -4.59
C LEU A 179 -20.90 -14.59 -3.36
N ARG A 180 -21.67 -13.51 -3.50
CA ARG A 180 -21.87 -12.46 -2.47
C ARG A 180 -20.61 -11.65 -2.17
N TYR A 181 -19.53 -11.86 -2.87
CA TYR A 181 -18.30 -11.07 -2.84
C TYR A 181 -17.56 -11.18 -4.18
N LEU A 182 -16.60 -10.30 -4.42
CA LEU A 182 -15.72 -10.38 -5.59
C LEU A 182 -14.31 -10.74 -5.14
N PRO A 183 -13.76 -11.88 -5.59
CA PRO A 183 -12.35 -12.23 -5.37
C PRO A 183 -11.42 -11.16 -5.97
N ALA A 184 -10.23 -10.99 -5.38
CA ALA A 184 -9.18 -10.20 -6.02
C ALA A 184 -8.66 -10.95 -7.27
N PRO A 185 -8.31 -10.23 -8.34
CA PRO A 185 -8.12 -8.77 -8.42
C PRO A 185 -9.38 -7.99 -8.84
N ASP A 186 -10.52 -8.63 -9.02
CA ASP A 186 -11.65 -8.01 -9.69
C ASP A 186 -12.44 -7.05 -8.78
N THR A 187 -13.03 -6.05 -9.40
CA THR A 187 -13.96 -5.09 -8.78
C THR A 187 -15.21 -4.97 -9.64
N LEU A 188 -16.23 -4.28 -9.13
CA LEU A 188 -17.43 -3.96 -9.94
C LEU A 188 -17.16 -2.96 -11.06
N PHE A 189 -15.99 -2.34 -11.11
CA PHE A 189 -15.69 -1.26 -12.03
C PHE A 189 -14.60 -1.68 -13.01
N LYS A 190 -14.87 -1.58 -14.31
CA LYS A 190 -13.93 -1.92 -15.36
C LYS A 190 -12.61 -1.18 -15.19
N GLY A 191 -11.50 -1.92 -15.28
CA GLY A 191 -10.14 -1.39 -15.19
C GLY A 191 -9.64 -1.10 -13.77
N ILE A 192 -10.52 -1.01 -12.76
CA ILE A 192 -10.08 -0.85 -11.37
C ILE A 192 -9.86 -2.24 -10.76
N ARG A 193 -8.69 -2.46 -10.19
CA ARG A 193 -8.27 -3.75 -9.64
C ARG A 193 -7.99 -3.66 -8.14
N LYS A 194 -8.17 -4.77 -7.43
CA LYS A 194 -7.65 -4.96 -6.06
C LYS A 194 -6.23 -5.51 -6.16
N VAL A 195 -5.31 -5.01 -5.35
CA VAL A 195 -4.06 -5.75 -5.10
C VAL A 195 -4.41 -7.08 -4.43
N ARG A 196 -3.88 -8.19 -4.95
CA ARG A 196 -4.14 -9.51 -4.36
C ARG A 196 -3.57 -9.62 -2.96
N PRO A 197 -4.20 -10.41 -2.05
CA PRO A 197 -3.61 -10.73 -0.76
C PRO A 197 -2.20 -11.32 -0.90
N GLY A 198 -1.25 -10.88 -0.06
CA GLY A 198 0.12 -11.37 -0.10
C GLY A 198 0.93 -10.98 -1.35
N HIS A 199 0.50 -9.95 -2.08
CA HIS A 199 1.16 -9.52 -3.32
C HIS A 199 1.72 -8.10 -3.23
N ILE A 200 2.68 -7.88 -4.10
CA ILE A 200 3.27 -6.58 -4.42
C ILE A 200 2.90 -6.23 -5.85
N VAL A 201 2.52 -4.98 -6.08
CA VAL A 201 2.48 -4.35 -7.41
C VAL A 201 3.64 -3.38 -7.48
N GLU A 202 4.54 -3.62 -8.41
CA GLU A 202 5.69 -2.77 -8.73
C GLU A 202 5.36 -1.94 -9.96
N VAL A 203 5.58 -0.64 -9.89
CA VAL A 203 5.46 0.30 -10.99
C VAL A 203 6.84 0.85 -11.28
N ASP A 204 7.33 0.63 -12.48
CA ASP A 204 8.62 1.15 -12.97
C ASP A 204 8.46 2.58 -13.44
N LEU A 205 9.27 3.48 -12.86
CA LEU A 205 9.32 4.91 -13.17
C LEU A 205 10.60 5.28 -13.94
N GLY A 206 11.48 4.33 -14.21
CA GLY A 206 12.76 4.57 -14.91
C GLY A 206 12.61 4.79 -16.41
N SER A 207 11.42 4.54 -16.97
CA SER A 207 11.11 4.71 -18.40
C SER A 207 9.95 5.68 -18.59
N PRO A 208 9.83 6.34 -19.77
CA PRO A 208 8.69 7.23 -20.07
C PRO A 208 7.33 6.55 -19.97
N GLU A 209 7.27 5.28 -20.30
CA GLU A 209 6.08 4.47 -20.22
C GLU A 209 6.11 3.66 -18.93
N LEU A 210 5.04 3.77 -18.14
CA LEU A 210 4.91 3.00 -16.91
C LEU A 210 4.75 1.52 -17.23
N SER A 211 5.57 0.69 -16.59
CA SER A 211 5.37 -0.76 -16.61
C SER A 211 4.99 -1.27 -15.24
N LEU A 212 4.07 -2.24 -15.21
CA LEU A 212 3.54 -2.80 -13.98
C LEU A 212 3.83 -4.29 -13.91
N ARG A 213 4.27 -4.74 -12.73
CA ARG A 213 4.47 -6.13 -12.41
C ARG A 213 3.81 -6.46 -11.08
N GLU A 214 2.95 -7.50 -11.03
CA GLU A 214 2.38 -8.02 -9.79
C GLU A 214 2.98 -9.40 -9.48
N TYR A 215 3.45 -9.59 -8.24
CA TYR A 215 4.04 -10.85 -7.79
C TYR A 215 3.79 -11.11 -6.31
N PRO A 216 3.73 -12.39 -5.88
CA PRO A 216 3.51 -12.73 -4.49
C PRO A 216 4.79 -12.53 -3.67
N PHE A 217 4.65 -12.04 -2.44
CA PHE A 217 5.66 -12.14 -1.38
C PHE A 217 5.29 -13.23 -0.35
N PHE A 218 4.06 -13.74 -0.44
CA PHE A 218 3.56 -14.80 0.42
C PHE A 218 2.68 -15.75 -0.39
N ASP A 219 2.99 -17.03 -0.31
CA ASP A 219 2.18 -18.12 -0.87
C ASP A 219 1.69 -19.02 0.27
N PRO A 220 0.39 -19.05 0.56
CA PRO A 220 -0.16 -19.87 1.64
C PRO A 220 -0.01 -21.38 1.40
N VAL A 221 0.15 -21.81 0.14
CA VAL A 221 0.26 -23.23 -0.22
C VAL A 221 1.68 -23.74 0.02
N GLN A 222 2.71 -22.96 -0.27
CA GLN A 222 4.10 -23.37 -0.08
C GLN A 222 4.52 -23.47 1.40
N GLY A 223 3.85 -22.75 2.30
CA GLY A 223 4.16 -22.77 3.74
C GLY A 223 3.68 -24.02 4.50
N GLN A 224 2.88 -24.89 3.88
CA GLN A 224 2.26 -26.05 4.54
C GLN A 224 2.88 -27.42 4.19
N LEU A 225 3.78 -27.49 3.23
CA LEU A 225 4.40 -28.74 2.82
C LEU A 225 5.52 -29.18 3.80
N GLY A 226 5.22 -29.36 5.07
CA GLY A 226 6.20 -29.86 6.05
C GLY A 226 5.80 -29.76 7.53
N ARG A 227 4.61 -29.27 7.85
CA ARG A 227 4.10 -29.32 9.22
C ARG A 227 3.01 -30.38 9.32
N GLU A 228 3.30 -31.49 10.03
CA GLU A 228 2.22 -32.37 10.49
C GLU A 228 1.19 -31.55 11.23
N ILE A 229 -0.06 -31.68 10.80
CA ILE A 229 -1.20 -31.17 11.56
C ILE A 229 -1.22 -31.98 12.85
N GLY A 230 -0.92 -31.32 13.98
CA GLY A 230 -0.93 -31.97 15.29
C GLY A 230 -2.26 -32.68 15.48
N ARG A 231 -2.20 -33.99 15.81
CA ARG A 231 -3.40 -34.76 16.17
C ARG A 231 -4.01 -34.11 17.41
N ALA A 232 -5.27 -33.69 17.32
CA ALA A 232 -6.03 -33.32 18.48
C ALA A 232 -6.02 -34.53 19.44
N HIS A 233 -5.51 -34.34 20.64
CA HIS A 233 -5.70 -35.32 21.69
C HIS A 233 -7.18 -35.26 22.10
N VAL A 234 -7.88 -36.35 21.81
CA VAL A 234 -9.23 -36.65 22.37
C VAL A 234 -9.07 -37.11 23.81
#